data_f76e408fb6f3aca48df9c076b4b5109b
#
_entry.id   f76e408fb6f3aca48df9c076b4b5109b
#
_cell.length_a   1.000
_cell.length_b   1.000
_cell.length_c   1.000
_cell.angle_alpha   90.00
_cell.angle_beta   90.00
_cell.angle_gamma   90.00
#
_symmetry.space_group_name_H-M   'P 1'
#
loop_
_entity.id
_entity.type
_entity.pdbx_description
1 polymer ?
#
loop_
_entity_poly.entity_id
_entity_poly.type
_entity_poly.pdbx_seq_one_letter_code
_entity_poly.pdbx_strand_id
1 'polypeptide(L)'
;MLNGLSLHELRLLRNEVYARHGRMFRAEWLQQYFYQQPWYTPDENFKDDSLSGNDKVNVETIVKFENRIHQELGTKPITRALLEGLFIEDVSQMRHEIYARHGKMFKEPWLQKYFSSFDWYKADPNFTDAALTEVEKKNIATIAAYEKRAVTAMSTIEG
;
A
#
# COMPACT_ATOMS: atom_id res chain seq x y z
N MET A 1 -9.83 11.18 12.90
CA MET A 1 -8.97 10.20 13.59
C MET A 1 -7.97 9.50 12.67
N LEU A 2 -8.31 9.18 11.41
CA LEU A 2 -7.36 8.57 10.45
C LEU A 2 -6.47 9.58 9.73
N ASN A 3 -6.82 10.86 9.75
CA ASN A 3 -6.03 11.92 9.14
C ASN A 3 -4.66 12.03 9.83
N GLY A 4 -3.60 12.13 9.05
CA GLY A 4 -2.23 12.24 9.56
C GLY A 4 -1.52 10.92 9.78
N LEU A 5 -2.20 9.77 9.61
CA LEU A 5 -1.55 8.47 9.62
C LEU A 5 -0.81 8.23 8.29
N SER A 6 0.35 7.59 8.38
CA SER A 6 1.05 7.10 7.19
C SER A 6 0.32 5.92 6.57
N LEU A 7 0.64 5.59 5.32
CA LEU A 7 0.11 4.39 4.68
C LEU A 7 0.48 3.10 5.43
N HIS A 8 1.68 3.07 6.00
CA HIS A 8 2.12 1.93 6.83
C HIS A 8 1.26 1.78 8.08
N GLU A 9 1.00 2.89 8.79
CA GLU A 9 0.14 2.88 9.98
C GLU A 9 -1.30 2.48 9.66
N LEU A 10 -1.85 2.94 8.53
CA LEU A 10 -3.17 2.53 8.07
C LEU A 10 -3.22 1.02 7.76
N ARG A 11 -2.19 0.50 7.10
CA ARG A 11 -2.07 -0.94 6.82
C ARG A 11 -2.01 -1.76 8.11
N LEU A 12 -1.20 -1.33 9.08
CA LEU A 12 -1.13 -2.00 10.38
C LEU A 12 -2.47 -1.97 11.10
N LEU A 13 -3.13 -0.80 11.13
CA LEU A 13 -4.43 -0.64 11.78
C LEU A 13 -5.49 -1.54 11.15
N ARG A 14 -5.53 -1.62 9.82
CA ARG A 14 -6.44 -2.52 9.10
C ARG A 14 -6.18 -3.99 9.44
N ASN A 15 -4.92 -4.39 9.43
CA ASN A 15 -4.55 -5.79 9.75
C ASN A 15 -4.74 -6.11 11.23
N GLU A 16 -4.64 -5.13 12.14
CA GLU A 16 -4.94 -5.33 13.55
C GLU A 16 -6.37 -5.78 13.78
N VAL A 17 -7.34 -5.23 13.04
CA VAL A 17 -8.73 -5.68 13.15
C VAL A 17 -8.84 -7.19 12.90
N TYR A 18 -8.17 -7.69 11.88
CA TYR A 18 -8.13 -9.13 11.58
C TYR A 18 -7.32 -9.91 12.62
N ALA A 19 -6.18 -9.38 13.05
CA ALA A 19 -5.30 -10.04 14.02
C ALA A 19 -5.99 -10.27 15.36
N ARG A 20 -6.85 -9.36 15.79
CA ARG A 20 -7.62 -9.51 17.03
C ARG A 20 -8.60 -10.68 16.99
N HIS A 21 -8.93 -11.16 15.82
CA HIS A 21 -9.73 -12.38 15.61
C HIS A 21 -8.86 -13.60 15.28
N GLY A 22 -7.54 -13.49 15.40
CA GLY A 22 -6.62 -14.60 15.21
C GLY A 22 -6.15 -14.86 13.80
N ARG A 23 -6.40 -13.94 12.85
CA ARG A 23 -5.93 -14.10 11.46
C ARG A 23 -4.43 -14.38 11.43
N MET A 24 -4.04 -15.42 10.71
CA MET A 24 -2.65 -15.73 10.42
C MET A 24 -2.25 -15.05 9.11
N PHE A 25 -1.09 -14.42 9.10
CA PHE A 25 -0.63 -13.62 7.96
C PHE A 25 0.40 -14.39 7.15
N ARG A 26 0.33 -14.25 5.81
CA ARG A 26 1.33 -14.80 4.89
C ARG A 26 2.54 -13.87 4.74
N ALA A 27 2.30 -12.56 4.83
CA ALA A 27 3.37 -11.58 4.79
C ALA A 27 4.18 -11.68 6.09
N GLU A 28 5.45 -12.04 5.96
CA GLU A 28 6.31 -12.35 7.09
C GLU A 28 6.45 -11.17 8.06
N TRP A 29 6.56 -9.95 7.56
CA TRP A 29 6.68 -8.76 8.40
C TRP A 29 5.42 -8.52 9.26
N LEU A 30 4.21 -8.82 8.73
CA LEU A 30 2.97 -8.76 9.51
C LEU A 30 2.94 -9.84 10.57
N GLN A 31 3.36 -11.05 10.20
CA GLN A 31 3.45 -12.17 11.11
C GLN A 31 4.38 -11.84 12.27
N GLN A 32 5.60 -11.39 11.99
CA GLN A 32 6.56 -10.99 13.00
C GLN A 32 6.04 -9.85 13.90
N TYR A 33 5.39 -8.87 13.30
CA TYR A 33 4.81 -7.74 14.05
C TYR A 33 3.75 -8.21 15.03
N PHE A 34 2.78 -9.02 14.59
CA PHE A 34 1.68 -9.44 15.45
C PHE A 34 2.09 -10.49 16.47
N TYR A 35 3.03 -11.37 16.17
CA TYR A 35 3.57 -12.32 17.17
C TYR A 35 4.23 -11.64 18.36
N GLN A 36 4.69 -10.41 18.22
CA GLN A 36 5.24 -9.62 19.32
C GLN A 36 4.16 -8.98 20.21
N GLN A 37 2.90 -9.01 19.78
CA GLN A 37 1.80 -8.41 20.53
C GLN A 37 1.27 -9.39 21.58
N PRO A 38 1.21 -9.01 22.87
CA PRO A 38 0.78 -9.93 23.94
C PRO A 38 -0.67 -10.41 23.78
N TRP A 39 -1.50 -9.65 23.08
CA TRP A 39 -2.92 -9.95 22.87
C TRP A 39 -3.17 -10.83 21.62
N TYR A 40 -2.17 -11.05 20.79
CA TYR A 40 -2.36 -11.81 19.54
C TYR A 40 -2.35 -13.31 19.81
N THR A 41 -3.42 -13.98 19.40
CA THR A 41 -3.55 -15.44 19.47
C THR A 41 -3.93 -15.95 18.09
N PRO A 42 -3.00 -16.54 17.33
CA PRO A 42 -3.31 -17.07 15.99
C PRO A 42 -4.35 -18.18 16.09
N ASP A 43 -5.27 -18.19 15.12
CA ASP A 43 -6.35 -19.18 15.00
C ASP A 43 -6.32 -19.77 13.60
N GLU A 44 -5.99 -21.04 13.48
CA GLU A 44 -5.96 -21.78 12.21
C GLU A 44 -7.35 -21.87 11.55
N ASN A 45 -8.41 -21.72 12.33
CA ASN A 45 -9.79 -21.76 11.84
C ASN A 45 -10.36 -20.37 11.49
N PHE A 46 -9.53 -19.34 11.56
CA PHE A 46 -9.97 -17.97 11.24
C PHE A 46 -10.59 -17.92 9.83
N LYS A 47 -11.72 -17.21 9.74
CA LYS A 47 -12.38 -16.87 8.48
C LYS A 47 -12.75 -15.40 8.47
N ASP A 48 -12.77 -14.78 7.31
CA ASP A 48 -13.15 -13.37 7.18
C ASP A 48 -14.55 -13.08 7.71
N ASP A 49 -15.44 -14.08 7.70
CA ASP A 49 -16.78 -13.99 8.30
C ASP A 49 -16.75 -13.88 9.84
N SER A 50 -15.61 -14.16 10.47
CA SER A 50 -15.44 -14.03 11.93
C SER A 50 -15.50 -12.58 12.42
N LEU A 51 -15.36 -11.61 11.52
CA LEU A 51 -15.42 -10.19 11.87
C LEU A 51 -16.84 -9.78 12.26
N SER A 52 -16.96 -8.98 13.33
CA SER A 52 -18.23 -8.36 13.70
C SER A 52 -18.66 -7.33 12.64
N GLY A 53 -19.93 -6.89 12.70
CA GLY A 53 -20.42 -5.84 11.82
C GLY A 53 -19.64 -4.53 11.96
N ASN A 54 -19.27 -4.15 13.18
CA ASN A 54 -18.48 -2.96 13.44
C ASN A 54 -17.04 -3.10 12.88
N ASP A 55 -16.44 -4.28 13.02
CA ASP A 55 -15.11 -4.53 12.48
C ASP A 55 -15.08 -4.45 10.96
N LYS A 56 -16.10 -4.98 10.29
CA LYS A 56 -16.24 -4.86 8.83
C LYS A 56 -16.34 -3.40 8.40
N VAL A 57 -17.15 -2.60 9.08
CA VAL A 57 -17.27 -1.15 8.82
C VAL A 57 -15.95 -0.43 9.04
N ASN A 58 -15.23 -0.78 10.10
CA ASN A 58 -13.92 -0.20 10.39
C ASN A 58 -12.90 -0.53 9.30
N VAL A 59 -12.83 -1.79 8.87
CA VAL A 59 -11.95 -2.21 7.77
C VAL A 59 -12.29 -1.45 6.48
N GLU A 60 -13.58 -1.41 6.11
CA GLU A 60 -14.03 -0.68 4.91
C GLU A 60 -13.66 0.80 4.97
N THR A 61 -13.79 1.42 6.15
CA THR A 61 -13.45 2.83 6.35
C THR A 61 -11.95 3.06 6.13
N ILE A 62 -11.11 2.19 6.68
CA ILE A 62 -9.65 2.28 6.51
C ILE A 62 -9.28 2.07 5.03
N VAL A 63 -9.86 1.07 4.38
CA VAL A 63 -9.61 0.78 2.95
C VAL A 63 -10.01 1.97 2.07
N LYS A 64 -11.16 2.59 2.33
CA LYS A 64 -11.57 3.82 1.61
C LYS A 64 -10.57 4.94 1.80
N PHE A 65 -10.00 5.05 3.00
CA PHE A 65 -8.98 6.07 3.31
C PHE A 65 -7.67 5.80 2.57
N GLU A 66 -7.20 4.55 2.57
CA GLU A 66 -6.02 4.12 1.80
C GLU A 66 -6.21 4.39 0.30
N ASN A 67 -7.36 4.00 -0.26
CA ASN A 67 -7.68 4.21 -1.68
C ASN A 67 -7.74 5.70 -2.04
N ARG A 68 -8.28 6.53 -1.16
CA ARG A 68 -8.30 7.99 -1.36
C ARG A 68 -6.88 8.55 -1.47
N ILE A 69 -5.98 8.12 -0.61
CA ILE A 69 -4.57 8.54 -0.66
C ILE A 69 -3.94 8.15 -2.00
N HIS A 70 -4.18 6.93 -2.47
CA HIS A 70 -3.69 6.49 -3.78
C HIS A 70 -4.25 7.33 -4.94
N GLN A 71 -5.53 7.67 -4.89
CA GLN A 71 -6.15 8.54 -5.89
C GLN A 71 -5.57 9.96 -5.85
N GLU A 72 -5.23 10.46 -4.66
CA GLU A 72 -4.68 11.79 -4.47
C GLU A 72 -3.22 11.94 -4.93
N LEU A 73 -2.53 10.85 -5.28
CA LEU A 73 -1.17 10.92 -5.83
C LEU A 73 -1.07 11.77 -7.09
N GLY A 74 -2.16 11.91 -7.83
CA GLY A 74 -2.21 12.75 -9.05
C GLY A 74 -2.64 14.19 -8.82
N THR A 75 -3.17 14.53 -7.64
CA THR A 75 -3.82 15.82 -7.40
C THR A 75 -3.28 16.60 -6.23
N LYS A 76 -2.64 15.95 -5.28
CA LYS A 76 -2.10 16.60 -4.07
C LYS A 76 -0.63 16.27 -3.87
N PRO A 77 0.18 17.25 -3.44
CA PRO A 77 1.55 16.98 -3.04
C PRO A 77 1.57 16.00 -1.86
N ILE A 78 2.38 14.95 -1.98
CA ILE A 78 2.61 14.03 -0.88
C ILE A 78 3.80 14.49 -0.04
N THR A 79 3.79 14.12 1.23
CA THR A 79 4.90 14.36 2.12
C THR A 79 5.67 13.07 2.37
N ARG A 80 6.92 13.20 2.78
CA ARG A 80 7.72 12.05 3.19
C ARG A 80 7.07 11.28 4.35
N ALA A 81 6.40 11.98 5.27
CA ALA A 81 5.72 11.36 6.40
C ALA A 81 4.65 10.33 5.97
N LEU A 82 3.99 10.56 4.83
CA LEU A 82 3.02 9.62 4.28
C LEU A 82 3.65 8.25 3.94
N LEU A 83 4.92 8.24 3.57
CA LEU A 83 5.67 7.07 3.12
C LEU A 83 6.40 6.33 4.25
N GLU A 84 6.47 6.95 5.44
CA GLU A 84 7.22 6.37 6.56
C GLU A 84 6.78 4.95 6.91
N GLY A 85 7.77 4.07 7.10
CA GLY A 85 7.54 2.66 7.44
C GLY A 85 7.23 1.76 6.26
N LEU A 86 7.02 2.29 5.05
CA LEU A 86 6.82 1.45 3.86
C LEU A 86 8.12 0.83 3.39
N PHE A 87 8.04 -0.39 2.87
CA PHE A 87 9.16 -1.05 2.20
C PHE A 87 9.40 -0.45 0.81
N ILE A 88 10.62 -0.63 0.31
CA ILE A 88 11.01 -0.09 -1.01
C ILE A 88 10.10 -0.61 -2.13
N GLU A 89 9.62 -1.86 -2.03
CA GLU A 89 8.71 -2.46 -3.01
C GLU A 89 7.37 -1.72 -3.07
N ASP A 90 6.81 -1.37 -1.91
CA ASP A 90 5.56 -0.62 -1.82
C ASP A 90 5.72 0.80 -2.35
N VAL A 91 6.80 1.45 -1.96
CA VAL A 91 7.14 2.83 -2.40
C VAL A 91 7.35 2.86 -3.91
N SER A 92 8.08 1.89 -4.45
CA SER A 92 8.30 1.74 -5.89
C SER A 92 6.99 1.52 -6.64
N GLN A 93 6.09 0.69 -6.11
CA GLN A 93 4.77 0.49 -6.70
C GLN A 93 3.94 1.78 -6.73
N MET A 94 3.99 2.60 -5.68
CA MET A 94 3.32 3.90 -5.66
C MET A 94 3.84 4.83 -6.76
N ARG A 95 5.15 4.85 -6.99
CA ARG A 95 5.75 5.62 -8.07
C ARG A 95 5.25 5.13 -9.44
N HIS A 96 5.26 3.83 -9.66
CA HIS A 96 4.74 3.24 -10.90
C HIS A 96 3.23 3.47 -11.07
N GLU A 97 2.47 3.52 -9.98
CA GLU A 97 1.03 3.79 -10.04
C GLU A 97 0.73 5.15 -10.67
N ILE A 98 1.51 6.18 -10.38
CA ILE A 98 1.32 7.50 -11.00
C ILE A 98 1.39 7.38 -12.53
N TYR A 99 2.36 6.66 -13.05
CA TYR A 99 2.47 6.39 -14.49
C TYR A 99 1.33 5.50 -15.01
N ALA A 100 0.98 4.46 -14.25
CA ALA A 100 -0.05 3.50 -14.66
C ALA A 100 -1.43 4.15 -14.79
N ARG A 101 -1.73 5.15 -13.97
CA ARG A 101 -2.98 5.91 -14.06
C ARG A 101 -3.11 6.69 -15.36
N HIS A 102 -2.01 6.94 -16.05
CA HIS A 102 -1.99 7.52 -17.41
C HIS A 102 -1.89 6.44 -18.49
N GLY A 103 -1.95 5.17 -18.14
CA GLY A 103 -1.93 4.07 -19.10
C GLY A 103 -0.55 3.57 -19.49
N LYS A 104 0.52 3.99 -18.80
CA LYS A 104 1.85 3.48 -19.12
C LYS A 104 1.87 1.96 -19.12
N MET A 105 2.45 1.38 -20.17
CA MET A 105 2.70 -0.05 -20.27
C MET A 105 4.11 -0.36 -19.72
N PHE A 106 4.22 -1.45 -18.97
CA PHE A 106 5.46 -1.82 -18.30
C PHE A 106 6.11 -3.02 -18.98
N LYS A 107 7.43 -3.00 -19.08
CA LYS A 107 8.21 -4.08 -19.69
C LYS A 107 8.30 -5.31 -18.78
N GLU A 108 8.33 -5.09 -17.48
CA GLU A 108 8.39 -6.16 -16.49
C GLU A 108 7.03 -6.86 -16.40
N PRO A 109 6.95 -8.19 -16.72
CA PRO A 109 5.68 -8.89 -16.78
C PRO A 109 4.88 -8.86 -15.48
N TRP A 110 5.55 -8.96 -14.33
CA TRP A 110 4.89 -8.94 -13.03
C TRP A 110 4.25 -7.58 -12.73
N LEU A 111 4.92 -6.50 -13.13
CA LEU A 111 4.43 -5.14 -12.90
C LEU A 111 3.25 -4.83 -13.83
N GLN A 112 3.33 -5.24 -15.09
CA GLN A 112 2.23 -5.14 -16.05
C GLN A 112 1.01 -5.93 -15.57
N LYS A 113 1.22 -7.17 -15.09
CA LYS A 113 0.15 -7.99 -14.53
C LYS A 113 -0.47 -7.36 -13.29
N TYR A 114 0.35 -6.79 -12.42
CA TYR A 114 -0.12 -6.11 -11.20
C TYR A 114 -1.09 -4.98 -11.53
N PHE A 115 -0.70 -4.06 -12.42
CA PHE A 115 -1.58 -2.94 -12.77
C PHE A 115 -2.79 -3.37 -13.61
N SER A 116 -2.65 -4.36 -14.46
CA SER A 116 -3.76 -4.91 -15.27
C SER A 116 -4.87 -5.51 -14.40
N SER A 117 -4.61 -5.82 -13.14
CA SER A 117 -5.61 -6.34 -12.21
C SER A 117 -6.56 -5.26 -11.67
N PHE A 118 -6.23 -3.98 -11.84
CA PHE A 118 -7.06 -2.87 -11.37
C PHE A 118 -8.06 -2.42 -12.43
N ASP A 119 -9.31 -2.19 -12.03
CA ASP A 119 -10.38 -1.76 -12.94
C ASP A 119 -10.11 -0.38 -13.56
N TRP A 120 -9.38 0.48 -12.86
CA TRP A 120 -9.04 1.82 -13.35
C TRP A 120 -7.91 1.83 -14.37
N TYR A 121 -7.13 0.76 -14.52
CA TYR A 121 -6.00 0.72 -15.44
C TYR A 121 -6.47 0.50 -16.87
N LYS A 122 -6.04 1.39 -17.76
CA LYS A 122 -6.27 1.30 -19.21
C LYS A 122 -4.95 1.56 -19.92
N ALA A 123 -4.40 0.53 -20.53
CA ALA A 123 -3.14 0.64 -21.27
C ALA A 123 -3.27 1.65 -22.42
N ASP A 124 -2.29 2.54 -22.52
CA ASP A 124 -2.18 3.53 -23.60
C ASP A 124 -0.82 3.36 -24.30
N PRO A 125 -0.80 2.78 -25.52
CA PRO A 125 0.43 2.63 -26.28
C PRO A 125 1.12 3.95 -26.64
N ASN A 126 0.38 5.06 -26.59
CA ASN A 126 0.88 6.39 -26.92
C ASN A 126 1.32 7.20 -25.70
N PHE A 127 1.33 6.57 -24.52
CA PHE A 127 1.76 7.24 -23.29
C PHE A 127 3.16 7.84 -23.45
N THR A 128 3.31 9.08 -23.00
CA THR A 128 4.60 9.75 -22.83
C THR A 128 4.59 10.52 -21.50
N ASP A 129 5.77 10.83 -20.98
CA ASP A 129 5.91 11.59 -19.72
C ASP A 129 5.30 13.00 -19.81
N ALA A 130 5.02 13.50 -21.01
CA ALA A 130 4.31 14.77 -21.22
C ALA A 130 2.87 14.75 -20.65
N ALA A 131 2.28 13.56 -20.45
CA ALA A 131 0.97 13.42 -19.83
C ALA A 131 0.95 13.72 -18.34
N LEU A 132 2.11 13.67 -17.66
CA LEU A 132 2.23 13.89 -16.23
C LEU A 132 2.03 15.37 -15.86
N THR A 133 1.25 15.60 -14.80
CA THR A 133 1.08 16.94 -14.23
C THR A 133 2.31 17.35 -13.40
N GLU A 134 2.43 18.64 -13.08
CA GLU A 134 3.51 19.13 -12.21
C GLU A 134 3.44 18.54 -10.80
N VAL A 135 2.24 18.33 -10.27
CA VAL A 135 2.04 17.67 -8.96
C VAL A 135 2.55 16.23 -9.03
N GLU A 136 2.21 15.49 -10.08
CA GLU A 136 2.66 14.11 -10.28
C GLU A 136 4.18 14.02 -10.41
N LYS A 137 4.81 14.91 -11.15
CA LYS A 137 6.27 14.98 -11.26
C LYS A 137 6.94 15.21 -9.91
N LYS A 138 6.38 16.13 -9.10
CA LYS A 138 6.87 16.37 -7.74
C LYS A 138 6.70 15.16 -6.84
N ASN A 139 5.56 14.49 -6.92
CA ASN A 139 5.29 13.28 -6.14
C ASN A 139 6.23 12.14 -6.54
N ILE A 140 6.48 11.96 -7.83
CA ILE A 140 7.48 10.99 -8.33
C ILE A 140 8.86 11.30 -7.74
N ALA A 141 9.28 12.56 -7.73
CA ALA A 141 10.55 12.96 -7.16
C ALA A 141 10.63 12.70 -5.65
N THR A 142 9.57 12.99 -4.91
CA THR A 142 9.46 12.72 -3.46
C THR A 142 9.57 11.23 -3.18
N ILE A 143 8.86 10.41 -3.95
CA ILE A 143 8.87 8.95 -3.81
C ILE A 143 10.26 8.41 -4.16
N ALA A 144 10.85 8.83 -5.27
CA ALA A 144 12.19 8.39 -5.69
C ALA A 144 13.26 8.73 -4.65
N ALA A 145 13.18 9.90 -4.02
CA ALA A 145 14.09 10.29 -2.95
C ALA A 145 13.93 9.39 -1.71
N TYR A 146 12.70 8.99 -1.40
CA TYR A 146 12.42 8.09 -0.29
C TYR A 146 12.90 6.66 -0.59
N GLU A 147 12.76 6.17 -1.82
CA GLU A 147 13.21 4.83 -2.23
C GLU A 147 14.67 4.56 -1.89
N LYS A 148 15.53 5.59 -1.93
CA LYS A 148 16.94 5.46 -1.59
C LYS A 148 17.21 5.12 -0.12
N ARG A 149 16.20 5.30 0.74
CA ARG A 149 16.31 5.11 2.19
C ARG A 149 15.40 4.01 2.73
N ALA A 150 14.45 3.55 1.91
CA ALA A 150 13.52 2.50 2.32
C ALA A 150 14.24 1.15 2.42
N VAL A 151 13.79 0.34 3.37
CA VAL A 151 14.28 -1.04 3.56
C VAL A 151 13.38 -1.97 2.75
N THR A 152 13.98 -2.93 2.03
CA THR A 152 13.21 -3.93 1.29
C THR A 152 12.53 -4.91 2.24
N ALA A 153 11.37 -5.44 1.86
CA ALA A 153 10.71 -6.48 2.63
C ALA A 153 11.58 -7.74 2.73
N MET A 154 12.37 -8.03 1.70
CA MET A 154 13.28 -9.18 1.68
C MET A 154 14.47 -9.01 2.62
N SER A 155 14.98 -7.80 2.80
CA SER A 155 16.10 -7.57 3.71
C SER A 155 15.72 -7.70 5.18
N THR A 156 14.43 -7.65 5.52
CA THR A 156 13.95 -7.92 6.88
C THR A 156 13.84 -9.42 7.19
N ILE A 157 13.90 -10.27 6.16
CA ILE A 157 13.90 -11.73 6.31
C ILE A 157 15.29 -12.25 6.70
N GLU A 158 16.33 -11.57 6.25
CA GLU A 158 17.73 -11.97 6.48
C GLU A 158 18.32 -11.43 7.80
N GLY A 159 17.61 -10.56 8.47
CA GLY A 159 17.98 -10.00 9.77
C GLY A 159 17.28 -10.73 10.91
#